data_7a34f2b3fcf4001d6ca4693a83f5d04b
#
_entry.id   7a34f2b3fcf4001d6ca4693a83f5d04b
#
_cell.length_a   1.000
_cell.length_b   1.000
_cell.length_c   1.000
_cell.angle_alpha   90.00
_cell.angle_beta   90.00
_cell.angle_gamma   90.00
#
_symmetry.space_group_name_H-M   'P 1'
#
loop_
_entity.id
_entity.type
_entity.pdbx_description
1 polymer ?
#
loop_
_entity_poly.entity_id
_entity_poly.type
_entity_poly.pdbx_seq_one_letter_code
_entity_poly.pdbx_strand_id
1 'polypeptide(L)'
;MGLKGLTVYRDGSRDGVLTVQKKIEFKQHDAPKRPKVLPHDVYSIMSKGHHWMVSVGILEGKPYEIFAFNNVEISGNRFVGEMTKLAKGRYDLVLPSEDRIFPNITNGCSDEENLLTRMISTSLRHGANIKFVVEQLNKSTGDITSFGVALARVLKRYVADGSKANNLCPNCGSILIYEGGCEICKECGTSRCS
;
A
#
# COMPACT_ATOMS: atom_id res chain seq x y z
N MET A 1 -63.80 -31.77 -7.19
CA MET A 1 -62.34 -32.03 -7.04
C MET A 1 -61.89 -31.41 -5.73
N GLY A 2 -61.61 -32.21 -4.71
CA GLY A 2 -61.21 -31.71 -3.38
C GLY A 2 -59.69 -31.49 -3.32
N LEU A 3 -59.25 -30.36 -2.82
CA LEU A 3 -57.82 -30.09 -2.48
C LEU A 3 -57.38 -31.06 -1.39
N LYS A 4 -56.35 -31.86 -1.64
CA LYS A 4 -55.83 -32.89 -0.73
C LYS A 4 -54.93 -32.39 0.41
N GLY A 5 -54.70 -31.12 0.52
CA GLY A 5 -53.93 -30.51 1.59
C GLY A 5 -53.25 -29.22 1.17
N LEU A 6 -53.23 -28.22 2.03
CA LEU A 6 -52.44 -26.99 1.92
C LEU A 6 -51.40 -27.04 3.02
N THR A 7 -50.13 -27.01 2.67
CA THR A 7 -49.05 -26.92 3.65
C THR A 7 -48.58 -25.46 3.68
N VAL A 8 -48.80 -24.80 4.80
CA VAL A 8 -48.32 -23.44 5.04
C VAL A 8 -47.04 -23.56 5.87
N TYR A 9 -45.94 -23.05 5.34
CA TYR A 9 -44.70 -22.95 6.09
C TYR A 9 -44.61 -21.54 6.74
N ARG A 10 -44.38 -21.55 8.02
CA ARG A 10 -44.09 -20.33 8.77
C ARG A 10 -42.58 -20.05 8.63
N ASP A 11 -42.22 -18.82 8.23
CA ASP A 11 -40.84 -18.39 8.16
C ASP A 11 -40.16 -18.56 9.52
N GLY A 12 -39.00 -19.26 9.55
CA GLY A 12 -38.28 -19.57 10.79
C GLY A 12 -38.68 -20.89 11.49
N SER A 13 -39.61 -21.73 10.92
CA SER A 13 -40.06 -22.97 11.56
C SER A 13 -39.14 -24.18 11.35
N ARG A 14 -38.11 -24.07 10.51
CA ARG A 14 -37.03 -25.05 10.34
C ARG A 14 -35.73 -24.33 10.06
N ASP A 15 -34.75 -24.47 10.93
CA ASP A 15 -33.37 -24.08 10.67
C ASP A 15 -32.84 -24.94 9.50
N GLY A 16 -32.45 -24.30 8.40
CA GLY A 16 -31.69 -24.93 7.32
C GLY A 16 -32.40 -25.15 5.97
N VAL A 17 -33.67 -24.73 5.76
CA VAL A 17 -34.37 -25.04 4.51
C VAL A 17 -34.31 -23.96 3.44
N LEU A 18 -34.08 -22.73 3.78
CA LEU A 18 -33.81 -21.60 2.82
C LEU A 18 -32.87 -20.58 3.45
N THR A 19 -31.60 -20.87 3.50
CA THR A 19 -30.58 -19.84 3.67
C THR A 19 -30.47 -19.09 2.34
N VAL A 20 -31.00 -17.88 2.28
CA VAL A 20 -30.63 -16.95 1.23
C VAL A 20 -29.14 -16.68 1.41
N GLN A 21 -28.31 -17.38 0.63
CA GLN A 21 -26.90 -17.04 0.56
C GLN A 21 -26.81 -15.60 0.11
N LYS A 22 -26.41 -14.71 1.02
CA LYS A 22 -26.06 -13.32 0.67
C LYS A 22 -25.02 -13.43 -0.44
N LYS A 23 -25.42 -13.08 -1.66
CA LYS A 23 -24.50 -13.02 -2.79
C LYS A 23 -23.43 -11.99 -2.45
N ILE A 24 -22.20 -12.46 -2.24
CA ILE A 24 -21.07 -11.57 -2.00
C ILE A 24 -20.74 -10.94 -3.36
N GLU A 25 -21.05 -9.66 -3.52
CA GLU A 25 -20.66 -8.92 -4.72
C GLU A 25 -19.30 -8.27 -4.46
N PHE A 26 -18.32 -8.65 -5.29
CA PHE A 26 -17.04 -7.96 -5.32
C PHE A 26 -17.23 -6.61 -6.02
N LYS A 27 -17.08 -5.53 -5.27
CA LYS A 27 -17.08 -4.18 -5.86
C LYS A 27 -15.76 -3.98 -6.61
N GLN A 28 -15.85 -3.76 -7.91
CA GLN A 28 -14.73 -3.31 -8.72
C GLN A 28 -14.69 -1.78 -8.70
N HIS A 29 -13.49 -1.22 -8.49
CA HIS A 29 -13.26 0.22 -8.54
C HIS A 29 -12.39 0.52 -9.75
N ASP A 30 -12.89 1.38 -10.64
CA ASP A 30 -12.09 1.88 -11.75
C ASP A 30 -11.01 2.82 -11.22
N ALA A 31 -9.80 2.65 -11.75
CA ALA A 31 -8.71 3.52 -11.38
C ALA A 31 -8.92 4.94 -11.96
N PRO A 32 -8.80 6.01 -11.16
CA PRO A 32 -8.83 7.36 -11.68
C PRO A 32 -7.71 7.57 -12.69
N LYS A 33 -7.98 8.38 -13.71
CA LYS A 33 -7.00 8.64 -14.78
C LYS A 33 -5.78 9.40 -14.22
N ARG A 34 -4.58 8.85 -14.44
CA ARG A 34 -3.34 9.49 -14.03
C ARG A 34 -3.12 10.82 -14.78
N PRO A 35 -2.87 11.94 -14.10
CA PRO A 35 -2.41 13.17 -14.73
C PRO A 35 -1.05 12.98 -15.43
N LYS A 36 -0.72 13.84 -16.39
CA LYS A 36 0.58 13.81 -17.08
C LYS A 36 1.72 14.06 -16.09
N VAL A 37 1.54 15.04 -15.21
CA VAL A 37 2.45 15.37 -14.10
C VAL A 37 1.75 15.05 -12.80
N LEU A 38 2.43 14.39 -11.87
CA LEU A 38 1.91 14.03 -10.55
C LEU A 38 2.93 14.41 -9.48
N PRO A 39 2.51 15.06 -8.38
CA PRO A 39 3.40 15.32 -7.25
C PRO A 39 3.80 14.02 -6.57
N HIS A 40 5.05 13.93 -6.16
CA HIS A 40 5.63 12.78 -5.51
C HIS A 40 6.37 13.15 -4.23
N ASP A 41 6.12 12.38 -3.17
CA ASP A 41 7.04 12.31 -2.04
C ASP A 41 8.14 11.29 -2.36
N VAL A 42 9.39 11.66 -2.18
CA VAL A 42 10.55 10.83 -2.51
C VAL A 42 11.36 10.55 -1.27
N TYR A 43 11.70 9.29 -1.04
CA TYR A 43 12.42 8.83 0.15
C TYR A 43 13.69 8.11 -0.25
N SER A 44 14.79 8.45 0.43
CA SER A 44 16.03 7.69 0.37
C SER A 44 16.02 6.61 1.44
N ILE A 45 16.21 5.36 1.05
CA ILE A 45 16.20 4.20 1.93
C ILE A 45 17.34 3.25 1.61
N MET A 46 17.70 2.42 2.58
CA MET A 46 18.65 1.32 2.40
C MET A 46 17.92 -0.03 2.31
N SER A 47 18.30 -0.85 1.34
CA SER A 47 17.86 -2.23 1.22
C SER A 47 19.00 -3.11 0.71
N LYS A 48 19.34 -4.18 1.43
CA LYS A 48 20.42 -5.12 1.10
C LYS A 48 21.76 -4.45 0.75
N GLY A 49 22.11 -3.38 1.48
CA GLY A 49 23.35 -2.64 1.24
C GLY A 49 23.32 -1.67 0.05
N HIS A 50 22.21 -1.55 -0.66
CA HIS A 50 22.03 -0.62 -1.77
C HIS A 50 21.18 0.58 -1.35
N HIS A 51 21.55 1.76 -1.84
CA HIS A 51 20.73 2.96 -1.73
C HIS A 51 19.61 2.93 -2.78
N TRP A 52 18.40 3.15 -2.29
CA TRP A 52 17.20 3.23 -3.11
C TRP A 52 16.51 4.57 -2.93
N MET A 53 16.03 5.12 -4.03
CA MET A 53 15.05 6.19 -4.03
C MET A 53 13.68 5.57 -4.25
N VAL A 54 12.76 5.79 -3.31
CA VAL A 54 11.37 5.35 -3.40
C VAL A 54 10.48 6.57 -3.53
N SER A 55 9.74 6.62 -4.63
CA SER A 55 8.91 7.77 -4.99
C SER A 55 7.45 7.38 -4.96
N VAL A 56 6.64 8.05 -4.12
CA VAL A 56 5.21 7.80 -3.92
C VAL A 56 4.42 8.94 -4.54
N GLY A 57 3.67 8.66 -5.59
CA GLY A 57 2.80 9.63 -6.25
C GLY A 57 1.53 9.86 -5.47
N ILE A 58 1.17 11.11 -5.29
CA ILE A 58 0.00 11.54 -4.52
C ILE A 58 -1.06 12.13 -5.45
N LEU A 59 -2.24 11.51 -5.46
CA LEU A 59 -3.42 12.02 -6.17
C LEU A 59 -4.52 12.31 -5.15
N GLU A 60 -5.01 13.54 -5.13
CA GLU A 60 -6.07 13.98 -4.21
C GLU A 60 -5.75 13.66 -2.73
N GLY A 61 -4.49 13.85 -2.33
CA GLY A 61 -4.01 13.59 -0.97
C GLY A 61 -3.84 12.12 -0.61
N LYS A 62 -3.98 11.19 -1.56
CA LYS A 62 -3.84 9.74 -1.33
C LYS A 62 -2.71 9.14 -2.17
N PRO A 63 -1.99 8.14 -1.65
CA PRO A 63 -1.03 7.37 -2.44
C PRO A 63 -1.72 6.71 -3.64
N TYR A 64 -1.17 6.98 -4.83
CA TYR A 64 -1.73 6.53 -6.10
C TYR A 64 -0.80 5.57 -6.84
N GLU A 65 0.51 5.82 -6.77
CA GLU A 65 1.53 4.99 -7.42
C GLU A 65 2.84 5.03 -6.64
N ILE A 66 3.67 4.03 -6.86
CA ILE A 66 5.00 3.94 -6.28
C ILE A 66 6.00 3.55 -7.36
N PHE A 67 7.17 4.17 -7.33
CA PHE A 67 8.34 3.79 -8.10
C PHE A 67 9.53 3.64 -7.17
N ALA A 68 10.49 2.83 -7.56
CA ALA A 68 11.77 2.75 -6.89
C ALA A 68 12.88 2.68 -7.93
N PHE A 69 14.03 3.22 -7.61
CA PHE A 69 15.22 3.16 -8.44
C PHE A 69 16.46 3.28 -7.56
N ASN A 70 17.57 2.70 -8.00
CA ASN A 70 18.82 2.67 -7.28
C ASN A 70 19.91 3.46 -8.02
N ASN A 71 21.15 3.37 -7.51
CA ASN A 71 22.33 4.02 -8.08
C ASN A 71 22.27 5.56 -8.11
N VAL A 72 21.66 6.15 -7.06
CA VAL A 72 21.57 7.59 -6.91
C VAL A 72 22.27 8.02 -5.64
N GLU A 73 23.27 8.87 -5.80
CA GLU A 73 23.89 9.58 -4.68
C GLU A 73 23.20 10.92 -4.47
N ILE A 74 22.46 11.05 -3.39
CA ILE A 74 21.80 12.28 -2.97
C ILE A 74 21.83 12.35 -1.44
N SER A 75 22.18 13.53 -0.92
CA SER A 75 22.19 13.75 0.54
C SER A 75 20.80 14.12 1.01
N GLY A 76 20.27 13.41 1.99
CA GLY A 76 18.93 13.64 2.54
C GLY A 76 18.08 12.39 2.53
N ASN A 77 17.01 12.41 3.33
CA ASN A 77 16.14 11.23 3.51
C ASN A 77 14.75 11.39 2.88
N ARG A 78 14.33 12.65 2.62
CA ARG A 78 13.01 12.95 2.05
C ARG A 78 13.08 14.19 1.18
N PHE A 79 12.42 14.10 0.02
CA PHE A 79 12.32 15.17 -0.97
C PHE A 79 10.88 15.25 -1.49
N VAL A 80 10.55 16.38 -2.07
CA VAL A 80 9.31 16.57 -2.84
C VAL A 80 9.70 16.71 -4.31
N GLY A 81 9.03 15.97 -5.17
CA GLY A 81 9.31 15.98 -6.60
C GLY A 81 8.06 15.95 -7.45
N GLU A 82 8.26 15.96 -8.75
CA GLU A 82 7.20 15.82 -9.75
C GLU A 82 7.56 14.73 -10.74
N MET A 83 6.61 13.82 -10.95
CA MET A 83 6.77 12.73 -11.90
C MET A 83 6.01 13.01 -13.18
N THR A 84 6.74 13.20 -14.26
CA THR A 84 6.17 13.40 -15.60
C THR A 84 6.13 12.10 -16.37
N LYS A 85 4.94 11.71 -16.83
CA LYS A 85 4.78 10.60 -17.76
C LYS A 85 5.02 11.08 -19.19
N LEU A 86 6.09 10.58 -19.81
CA LEU A 86 6.45 10.92 -21.19
C LEU A 86 5.77 10.00 -22.20
N ALA A 87 5.76 8.70 -21.93
CA ALA A 87 5.14 7.67 -22.75
C ALA A 87 4.75 6.45 -21.90
N LYS A 88 4.23 5.41 -22.51
CA LYS A 88 3.97 4.12 -21.84
C LYS A 88 5.28 3.56 -21.28
N GLY A 89 5.36 3.40 -19.95
CA GLY A 89 6.53 2.88 -19.24
C GLY A 89 7.71 3.85 -19.13
N ARG A 90 7.59 5.12 -19.54
CA ARG A 90 8.65 6.13 -19.45
C ARG A 90 8.24 7.28 -18.56
N TYR A 91 8.98 7.48 -17.48
CA TYR A 91 8.71 8.47 -16.46
C TYR A 91 9.99 9.19 -16.05
N ASP A 92 9.93 10.51 -16.01
CA ASP A 92 11.01 11.35 -15.51
C ASP A 92 10.60 11.94 -14.16
N LEU A 93 11.51 11.88 -13.19
CA LEU A 93 11.34 12.50 -11.88
C LEU A 93 12.18 13.76 -11.80
N VAL A 94 11.57 14.87 -11.41
CA VAL A 94 12.21 16.14 -11.13
C VAL A 94 12.19 16.39 -9.63
N LEU A 95 13.34 16.71 -9.06
CA LEU A 95 13.49 17.17 -7.67
C LEU A 95 13.92 18.64 -7.68
N PRO A 96 12.98 19.60 -7.56
CA PRO A 96 13.30 21.03 -7.68
C PRO A 96 14.25 21.54 -6.60
N SER A 97 14.14 20.99 -5.37
CA SER A 97 15.02 21.38 -4.25
C SER A 97 16.50 21.05 -4.49
N GLU A 98 16.76 20.05 -5.33
CA GLU A 98 18.10 19.53 -5.60
C GLU A 98 18.62 19.93 -6.99
N ASP A 99 17.81 20.66 -7.76
CA ASP A 99 18.06 20.99 -9.16
C ASP A 99 18.45 19.74 -10.00
N ARG A 100 17.76 18.61 -9.73
CA ARG A 100 18.05 17.31 -10.34
C ARG A 100 16.88 16.75 -11.10
N ILE A 101 17.18 16.16 -12.25
CA ILE A 101 16.25 15.41 -13.08
C ILE A 101 16.77 13.98 -13.23
N PHE A 102 15.89 13.02 -12.95
CA PHE A 102 16.15 11.59 -13.13
C PHE A 102 15.33 11.09 -14.32
N PRO A 103 15.96 10.94 -15.49
CA PRO A 103 15.25 10.48 -16.68
C PRO A 103 14.98 8.98 -16.61
N ASN A 104 13.80 8.59 -17.06
CA ASN A 104 13.38 7.19 -17.25
C ASN A 104 13.69 6.28 -16.03
N ILE A 105 13.16 6.66 -14.87
CA ILE A 105 13.45 5.99 -13.59
C ILE A 105 13.11 4.49 -13.57
N THR A 106 12.29 4.00 -14.50
CA THR A 106 11.92 2.58 -14.60
C THR A 106 13.07 1.68 -15.04
N ASN A 107 14.17 2.24 -15.56
CA ASN A 107 15.35 1.47 -15.98
C ASN A 107 16.30 1.14 -14.81
N GLY A 108 16.06 1.71 -13.62
CA GLY A 108 16.93 1.54 -12.47
C GLY A 108 16.60 0.36 -11.55
N CYS A 109 15.75 -0.58 -12.00
CA CYS A 109 15.30 -1.73 -11.23
C CYS A 109 15.38 -3.02 -12.03
N SER A 110 15.43 -4.17 -11.34
CA SER A 110 15.17 -5.47 -11.95
C SER A 110 13.71 -5.62 -12.40
N ASP A 111 13.43 -6.63 -13.22
CA ASP A 111 12.07 -6.90 -13.68
C ASP A 111 11.14 -7.24 -12.51
N GLU A 112 11.63 -7.97 -11.50
CA GLU A 112 10.86 -8.34 -10.29
C GLU A 112 10.54 -7.11 -9.43
N GLU A 113 11.49 -6.20 -9.26
CA GLU A 113 11.30 -4.96 -8.50
C GLU A 113 10.31 -4.02 -9.21
N ASN A 114 10.43 -3.90 -10.53
CA ASN A 114 9.47 -3.17 -11.36
C ASN A 114 8.08 -3.81 -11.32
N LEU A 115 8.00 -5.14 -11.34
CA LEU A 115 6.73 -5.86 -11.23
C LEU A 115 6.08 -5.58 -9.87
N LEU A 116 6.83 -5.67 -8.77
CA LEU A 116 6.32 -5.42 -7.42
C LEU A 116 5.78 -3.99 -7.29
N THR A 117 6.56 -2.97 -7.68
CA THR A 117 6.12 -1.57 -7.61
C THR A 117 4.88 -1.31 -8.50
N ARG A 118 4.80 -1.96 -9.66
CA ARG A 118 3.65 -1.90 -10.56
C ARG A 118 2.41 -2.54 -9.95
N MET A 119 2.53 -3.69 -9.29
CA MET A 119 1.42 -4.37 -8.62
C MET A 119 0.91 -3.56 -7.43
N ILE A 120 1.81 -2.99 -6.62
CA ILE A 120 1.44 -2.07 -5.54
C ILE A 120 0.68 -0.85 -6.12
N SER A 121 1.22 -0.22 -7.15
CA SER A 121 0.58 0.92 -7.81
C SER A 121 -0.81 0.58 -8.33
N THR A 122 -0.97 -0.61 -8.94
CA THR A 122 -2.27 -1.07 -9.42
C THR A 122 -3.25 -1.24 -8.26
N SER A 123 -2.82 -1.87 -7.17
CA SER A 123 -3.65 -2.05 -5.97
C SER A 123 -4.10 -0.71 -5.39
N LEU A 124 -3.19 0.26 -5.25
CA LEU A 124 -3.51 1.61 -4.73
C LEU A 124 -4.50 2.33 -5.64
N ARG A 125 -4.31 2.31 -6.95
CA ARG A 125 -5.19 2.94 -7.95
C ARG A 125 -6.61 2.39 -7.92
N HIS A 126 -6.76 1.09 -7.66
CA HIS A 126 -8.06 0.42 -7.54
C HIS A 126 -8.62 0.45 -6.11
N GLY A 127 -8.11 1.32 -5.24
CA GLY A 127 -8.69 1.61 -3.93
C GLY A 127 -8.36 0.58 -2.85
N ALA A 128 -7.32 -0.23 -3.02
CA ALA A 128 -6.85 -1.09 -1.94
C ALA A 128 -6.42 -0.24 -0.74
N ASN A 129 -6.84 -0.65 0.45
CA ASN A 129 -6.42 0.03 1.67
C ASN A 129 -4.91 -0.15 1.86
N ILE A 130 -4.19 0.96 1.96
CA ILE A 130 -2.73 0.97 2.07
C ILE A 130 -2.22 0.17 3.26
N LYS A 131 -2.97 0.11 4.36
CA LYS A 131 -2.66 -0.74 5.51
C LYS A 131 -2.51 -2.20 5.11
N PHE A 132 -3.46 -2.76 4.32
CA PHE A 132 -3.37 -4.14 3.85
C PHE A 132 -2.19 -4.36 2.91
N VAL A 133 -1.87 -3.39 2.05
CA VAL A 133 -0.69 -3.45 1.18
C VAL A 133 0.58 -3.55 2.04
N VAL A 134 0.74 -2.69 3.04
CA VAL A 134 1.86 -2.72 3.99
C VAL A 134 1.94 -4.05 4.72
N GLU A 135 0.82 -4.57 5.20
CA GLU A 135 0.75 -5.86 5.89
C GLU A 135 1.18 -7.03 5.00
N GLN A 136 0.77 -7.04 3.72
CA GLN A 136 1.21 -8.09 2.79
C GLN A 136 2.70 -8.01 2.49
N LEU A 137 3.26 -6.82 2.31
CA LEU A 137 4.69 -6.62 2.11
C LEU A 137 5.51 -7.08 3.32
N ASN A 138 5.03 -6.85 4.55
CA ASN A 138 5.67 -7.29 5.78
C ASN A 138 5.56 -8.81 6.02
N LYS A 139 4.63 -9.52 5.36
CA LYS A 139 4.51 -10.98 5.42
C LYS A 139 5.49 -11.69 4.50
N SER A 140 6.19 -10.97 3.62
CA SER A 140 7.21 -11.59 2.79
C SER A 140 8.24 -12.26 3.71
N THR A 141 8.57 -13.51 3.43
CA THR A 141 9.50 -14.34 4.21
C THR A 141 10.98 -13.91 4.05
N GLY A 142 11.20 -12.78 3.39
CA GLY A 142 12.52 -12.19 3.22
C GLY A 142 13.06 -11.58 4.52
N ASP A 143 14.37 -11.40 4.56
CA ASP A 143 15.05 -10.62 5.58
C ASP A 143 14.41 -9.21 5.72
N ILE A 144 14.54 -8.62 6.92
CA ILE A 144 14.09 -7.24 7.21
C ILE A 144 14.71 -6.20 6.27
N THR A 145 15.81 -6.57 5.60
CA THR A 145 16.48 -5.76 4.57
C THR A 145 15.91 -5.99 3.18
N SER A 146 14.91 -6.87 3.00
CA SER A 146 14.34 -7.15 1.69
C SER A 146 13.70 -5.91 1.06
N PHE A 147 13.69 -5.87 -0.26
CA PHE A 147 13.11 -4.75 -1.02
C PHE A 147 11.64 -4.52 -0.69
N GLY A 148 10.85 -5.60 -0.56
CA GLY A 148 9.43 -5.50 -0.19
C GLY A 148 9.22 -4.86 1.19
N VAL A 149 10.01 -5.23 2.20
CA VAL A 149 9.97 -4.64 3.54
C VAL A 149 10.41 -3.17 3.50
N ALA A 150 11.40 -2.83 2.68
CA ALA A 150 11.84 -1.46 2.50
C ALA A 150 10.72 -0.57 1.90
N LEU A 151 9.97 -1.08 0.91
CA LEU A 151 8.77 -0.40 0.39
C LEU A 151 7.67 -0.27 1.46
N ALA A 152 7.46 -1.32 2.28
CA ALA A 152 6.48 -1.27 3.37
C ALA A 152 6.79 -0.15 4.37
N ARG A 153 8.08 0.09 4.71
CA ARG A 153 8.50 1.20 5.59
C ARG A 153 8.10 2.56 5.03
N VAL A 154 8.25 2.77 3.73
CA VAL A 154 7.84 4.02 3.09
C VAL A 154 6.33 4.15 3.09
N LEU A 155 5.60 3.11 2.67
CA LEU A 155 4.14 3.13 2.58
C LEU A 155 3.46 3.22 3.95
N LYS A 156 4.09 2.75 5.02
CA LYS A 156 3.60 2.85 6.40
C LYS A 156 3.32 4.30 6.82
N ARG A 157 4.06 5.27 6.26
CA ARG A 157 3.88 6.71 6.51
C ARG A 157 2.54 7.27 6.04
N TYR A 158 1.85 6.54 5.19
CA TYR A 158 0.55 6.92 4.62
C TYR A 158 -0.62 6.13 5.22
N VAL A 159 -0.35 5.24 6.17
CA VAL A 159 -1.41 4.57 6.94
C VAL A 159 -1.99 5.59 7.91
N ALA A 160 -3.32 5.68 7.95
CA ALA A 160 -4.00 6.64 8.82
C ALA A 160 -3.67 6.39 10.30
N ASP A 161 -3.31 7.47 11.00
CA ASP A 161 -3.03 7.42 12.44
C ASP A 161 -4.23 6.87 13.21
N GLY A 162 -3.94 6.12 14.28
CA GLY A 162 -4.95 5.43 15.09
C GLY A 162 -5.45 4.11 14.50
N SER A 163 -5.06 3.74 13.26
CA SER A 163 -5.39 2.44 12.69
C SER A 163 -4.74 1.32 13.49
N LYS A 164 -5.50 0.27 13.84
CA LYS A 164 -4.96 -0.90 14.53
C LYS A 164 -3.98 -1.65 13.64
N ALA A 165 -2.80 -1.97 14.14
CA ALA A 165 -1.87 -2.89 13.49
C ALA A 165 -2.29 -4.35 13.76
N ASN A 166 -1.80 -5.27 12.93
CA ASN A 166 -2.03 -6.71 13.17
C ASN A 166 -1.07 -7.32 14.19
N ASN A 167 -0.05 -6.56 14.59
CA ASN A 167 0.95 -7.00 15.55
C ASN A 167 0.53 -6.66 16.98
N LEU A 168 0.87 -7.56 17.91
CA LEU A 168 0.73 -7.31 19.33
C LEU A 168 2.03 -6.69 19.87
N CYS A 169 1.89 -5.91 20.92
CA CYS A 169 3.02 -5.33 21.63
C CYS A 169 3.87 -6.44 22.27
N PRO A 170 5.18 -6.50 22.02
CA PRO A 170 6.04 -7.53 22.60
C PRO A 170 6.19 -7.39 24.12
N ASN A 171 5.92 -6.21 24.69
CA ASN A 171 6.10 -5.97 26.11
C ASN A 171 4.83 -6.26 26.95
N CYS A 172 3.65 -5.92 26.42
CA CYS A 172 2.41 -6.03 27.21
C CYS A 172 1.30 -6.81 26.52
N GLY A 173 1.50 -7.28 25.27
CA GLY A 173 0.50 -8.04 24.51
C GLY A 173 -0.67 -7.22 23.96
N SER A 174 -0.74 -5.90 24.20
CA SER A 174 -1.81 -5.05 23.69
C SER A 174 -1.67 -4.82 22.17
N ILE A 175 -2.77 -4.44 21.51
CA ILE A 175 -2.77 -4.16 20.07
C ILE A 175 -1.96 -2.88 19.80
N LEU A 176 -1.04 -2.95 18.84
CA LEU A 176 -0.32 -1.77 18.36
C LEU A 176 -1.22 -0.95 17.43
N ILE A 177 -1.00 0.37 17.39
CA ILE A 177 -1.64 1.28 16.45
C ILE A 177 -0.60 2.00 15.60
N TYR A 178 -0.99 2.42 14.39
CA TYR A 178 -0.15 3.26 13.55
C TYR A 178 -0.24 4.71 14.02
N GLU A 179 0.91 5.38 14.13
CA GLU A 179 1.02 6.80 14.43
C GLU A 179 2.34 7.34 13.86
N GLY A 180 2.25 8.36 12.99
CA GLY A 180 3.42 8.95 12.34
C GLY A 180 4.29 7.97 11.53
N GLY A 181 3.70 6.89 10.99
CA GLY A 181 4.42 5.83 10.28
C GLY A 181 5.10 4.79 11.18
N CYS A 182 4.90 4.86 12.49
CA CYS A 182 5.38 3.87 13.47
C CYS A 182 4.21 3.02 14.00
N GLU A 183 4.53 1.86 14.56
CA GLU A 183 3.58 1.06 15.35
C GLU A 183 3.81 1.36 16.82
N ILE A 184 2.82 1.92 17.51
CA ILE A 184 2.93 2.39 18.89
C ILE A 184 1.94 1.64 19.78
N CYS A 185 2.40 1.25 20.97
CA CYS A 185 1.56 0.72 22.03
C CYS A 185 1.07 1.86 22.92
N LYS A 186 -0.25 2.08 22.98
CA LYS A 186 -0.80 3.12 23.87
C LYS A 186 -0.78 2.74 25.34
N GLU A 187 -0.68 1.43 25.66
CA GLU A 187 -0.69 0.96 27.04
C GLU A 187 0.66 1.10 27.75
N CYS A 188 1.76 0.77 27.05
CA CYS A 188 3.09 0.77 27.65
C CYS A 188 4.08 1.70 26.96
N GLY A 189 3.69 2.46 25.94
CA GLY A 189 4.54 3.42 25.24
C GLY A 189 5.55 2.80 24.29
N THR A 190 5.62 1.47 24.16
CA THR A 190 6.54 0.82 23.22
C THR A 190 6.29 1.29 21.79
N SER A 191 7.35 1.72 21.09
CA SER A 191 7.29 2.14 19.69
C SER A 191 8.19 1.26 18.83
N ARG A 192 7.66 0.88 17.66
CA ARG A 192 8.38 0.16 16.61
C ARG A 192 8.36 1.00 15.34
N CYS A 193 9.33 1.88 15.23
CA CYS A 193 9.64 2.61 14.00
C CYS A 193 10.63 1.77 13.19
N SER A 194 10.35 1.56 11.93
CA SER A 194 11.22 0.78 11.01
C SER A 194 12.00 1.75 10.14
#